data_7418d8429cd0bb8ed9b5a1489dc3e5de
#
_entry.id   7418d8429cd0bb8ed9b5a1489dc3e5de
#
_cell.length_a   1.000
_cell.length_b   1.000
_cell.length_c   1.000
_cell.angle_alpha   90.00
_cell.angle_beta   90.00
_cell.angle_gamma   90.00
#
_symmetry.space_group_name_H-M   'P 1'
#
loop_
_entity.id
_entity.type
_entity.pdbx_description
1 polymer ?
#
loop_
_entity_poly.entity_id
_entity_poly.type
_entity_poly.pdbx_seq_one_letter_code
_entity_poly.pdbx_strand_id
1 'polypeptide(L)'
;MKTTVNHRSLGGIMRPYRVVNVLRENETTRTLLLNGKLPEAQPGQFVMAWLPEIGEKPFSIHANIPLALTICEVGPVSHAMVNLPAHDRVWLRGPLGNGFELKGSKHLLVGGGYGAAPLSFLAQEALRQGGEVVACLGAKTKAELILVDRLTSLGCELHIATEDGSEGSQGLVTEVAEEAIDTFHPDCLYACGPTGMLLALADLSQRRGLPAQLSFEALMRCGVGLCGSCE
;
A
#
# COMPACT_ATOMS: atom_id res chain seq x y z
N MET A 1 -5.52 22.43 -20.17
CA MET A 1 -4.25 21.81 -19.73
C MET A 1 -4.06 20.55 -20.55
N LYS A 2 -3.04 20.46 -21.38
CA LYS A 2 -2.77 19.24 -22.17
C LYS A 2 -2.03 18.26 -21.25
N THR A 3 -2.69 17.23 -20.78
CA THR A 3 -2.05 16.12 -20.07
C THR A 3 -1.21 15.36 -21.09
N THR A 4 0.10 15.54 -21.06
CA THR A 4 1.02 14.76 -21.89
C THR A 4 1.08 13.35 -21.29
N VAL A 5 0.26 12.45 -21.81
CA VAL A 5 0.37 11.01 -21.48
C VAL A 5 1.69 10.52 -22.04
N ASN A 6 2.61 10.23 -21.13
CA ASN A 6 3.91 9.69 -21.52
C ASN A 6 3.73 8.22 -21.94
N HIS A 7 3.59 7.97 -23.24
CA HIS A 7 3.33 6.66 -23.83
C HIS A 7 4.43 5.59 -23.60
N ARG A 8 5.49 5.89 -22.86
CA ARG A 8 6.57 4.93 -22.58
C ARG A 8 6.26 3.93 -21.47
N SER A 9 5.17 4.09 -20.73
CA SER A 9 4.78 3.21 -19.61
C SER A 9 3.41 2.54 -19.76
N LEU A 10 2.90 2.38 -20.97
CA LEU A 10 1.72 1.53 -21.18
C LEU A 10 2.10 0.09 -20.84
N GLY A 11 1.86 -0.27 -19.58
CA GLY A 11 1.68 -1.61 -19.04
C GLY A 11 2.45 -2.76 -19.67
N GLY A 12 3.64 -2.47 -20.08
CA GLY A 12 4.52 -3.12 -20.98
C GLY A 12 4.66 -4.64 -20.84
N ILE A 13 5.73 -5.13 -21.35
CA ILE A 13 6.14 -6.54 -21.39
C ILE A 13 6.22 -7.09 -19.97
N MET A 14 5.60 -8.25 -19.72
CA MET A 14 5.80 -9.07 -18.52
C MET A 14 7.27 -9.42 -18.37
N ARG A 15 7.85 -9.13 -17.22
CA ARG A 15 9.24 -9.44 -16.90
C ARG A 15 9.29 -10.38 -15.71
N PRO A 16 10.13 -11.43 -15.76
CA PRO A 16 10.30 -12.33 -14.64
C PRO A 16 11.14 -11.71 -13.54
N TYR A 17 10.66 -11.83 -12.30
CA TYR A 17 11.39 -11.51 -11.08
C TYR A 17 11.52 -12.77 -10.25
N ARG A 18 12.69 -12.96 -9.62
CA ARG A 18 12.91 -14.08 -8.71
C ARG A 18 12.54 -13.66 -7.29
N VAL A 19 11.81 -14.51 -6.60
CA VAL A 19 11.59 -14.38 -5.16
C VAL A 19 12.92 -14.61 -4.44
N VAL A 20 13.45 -13.60 -3.78
CA VAL A 20 14.71 -13.68 -3.00
C VAL A 20 14.43 -14.18 -1.60
N ASN A 21 13.34 -13.69 -1.01
CA ASN A 21 12.92 -14.06 0.33
C ASN A 21 11.41 -13.88 0.48
N VAL A 22 10.82 -14.58 1.43
CA VAL A 22 9.41 -14.49 1.80
C VAL A 22 9.33 -14.20 3.28
N LEU A 23 8.78 -13.04 3.63
CA LEU A 23 8.56 -12.65 5.02
C LEU A 23 7.11 -12.97 5.39
N ARG A 24 6.92 -13.57 6.55
CA ARG A 24 5.59 -13.83 7.10
C ARG A 24 5.14 -12.58 7.87
N GLU A 25 4.08 -11.93 7.41
CA GLU A 25 3.48 -10.80 8.13
C GLU A 25 2.49 -11.32 9.20
N ASN A 26 1.58 -12.21 8.79
CA ASN A 26 0.62 -12.89 9.66
C ASN A 26 0.22 -14.26 9.05
N GLU A 27 -0.91 -14.84 9.44
CA GLU A 27 -1.34 -16.15 8.95
C GLU A 27 -1.65 -16.15 7.45
N THR A 28 -2.27 -15.10 6.93
CA THR A 28 -2.75 -14.99 5.55
C THR A 28 -1.92 -14.07 4.66
N THR A 29 -0.93 -13.37 5.21
CA THR A 29 -0.20 -12.33 4.50
C THR A 29 1.30 -12.62 4.46
N ARG A 30 1.89 -12.44 3.28
CA ARG A 30 3.33 -12.57 3.03
C ARG A 30 3.85 -11.36 2.27
N THR A 31 5.08 -10.95 2.60
CA THR A 31 5.84 -9.99 1.79
C THR A 31 6.88 -10.75 0.98
N LEU A 32 6.74 -10.71 -0.34
CA LEU A 32 7.70 -11.27 -1.28
C LEU A 32 8.77 -10.22 -1.57
N LEU A 33 10.02 -10.51 -1.21
CA LEU A 33 11.18 -9.74 -1.63
C LEU A 33 11.65 -10.28 -2.98
N LEU A 34 11.74 -9.40 -3.97
CA LEU A 34 12.06 -9.75 -5.34
C LEU A 34 13.42 -9.20 -5.74
N ASN A 35 14.11 -9.89 -6.64
CA ASN A 35 15.34 -9.39 -7.21
C ASN A 35 15.08 -8.21 -8.16
N GLY A 36 15.94 -7.19 -8.11
CA GLY A 36 15.84 -6.04 -8.98
C GLY A 36 14.97 -4.90 -8.44
N LYS A 37 14.52 -4.06 -9.33
CA LYS A 37 13.67 -2.89 -9.06
C LYS A 37 12.78 -2.59 -10.26
N LEU A 38 11.73 -1.82 -10.04
CA LEU A 38 10.89 -1.25 -11.10
C LEU A 38 11.39 0.16 -11.41
N PRO A 39 11.83 0.45 -12.65
CA PRO A 39 12.22 1.80 -13.02
C PRO A 39 11.09 2.80 -12.78
N GLU A 40 11.43 3.95 -12.21
CA GLU A 40 10.50 5.08 -12.00
C GLU A 40 9.25 4.77 -11.17
N ALA A 41 9.24 3.66 -10.41
CA ALA A 41 8.12 3.35 -9.53
C ALA A 41 7.94 4.40 -8.44
N GLN A 42 6.70 4.81 -8.22
CA GLN A 42 6.30 5.79 -7.23
C GLN A 42 5.41 5.14 -6.15
N PRO A 43 5.43 5.63 -4.91
CA PRO A 43 4.50 5.20 -3.88
C PRO A 43 3.04 5.30 -4.34
N GLY A 44 2.22 4.31 -3.99
CA GLY A 44 0.82 4.25 -4.40
C GLY A 44 0.58 3.55 -5.74
N GLN A 45 1.61 3.35 -6.56
CA GLN A 45 1.52 2.56 -7.77
C GLN A 45 1.46 1.05 -7.49
N PHE A 46 1.00 0.30 -8.47
CA PHE A 46 0.85 -1.15 -8.42
C PHE A 46 1.51 -1.83 -9.62
N VAL A 47 1.60 -3.13 -9.55
CA VAL A 47 1.97 -4.01 -10.66
C VAL A 47 0.85 -5.01 -10.92
N MET A 48 0.71 -5.44 -12.16
CA MET A 48 0.01 -6.68 -12.46
C MET A 48 1.02 -7.83 -12.33
N ALA A 49 0.75 -8.73 -11.39
CA ALA A 49 1.58 -9.90 -11.15
C ALA A 49 0.89 -11.16 -11.66
N TRP A 50 1.62 -11.91 -12.47
CA TRP A 50 1.13 -13.09 -13.16
C TRP A 50 1.91 -14.34 -12.76
N LEU A 51 1.17 -15.41 -12.50
CA LEU A 51 1.70 -16.76 -12.38
C LEU A 51 1.15 -17.62 -13.54
N PRO A 52 2.03 -18.29 -14.30
CA PRO A 52 1.60 -19.19 -15.38
C PRO A 52 0.54 -20.18 -14.89
N GLU A 53 -0.44 -20.45 -15.74
CA GLU A 53 -1.57 -21.38 -15.51
C GLU A 53 -2.54 -21.00 -14.39
N ILE A 54 -2.19 -20.01 -13.53
CA ILE A 54 -3.00 -19.61 -12.38
C ILE A 54 -3.73 -18.29 -12.66
N GLY A 55 -3.03 -17.27 -13.16
CA GLY A 55 -3.65 -16.00 -13.52
C GLY A 55 -2.86 -14.77 -13.12
N GLU A 56 -3.48 -13.60 -13.33
CA GLU A 56 -2.91 -12.28 -13.12
C GLU A 56 -3.78 -11.46 -12.17
N LYS A 57 -3.15 -10.75 -11.22
CA LYS A 57 -3.84 -9.82 -10.30
C LYS A 57 -2.98 -8.59 -10.02
N PRO A 58 -3.63 -7.46 -9.67
CA PRO A 58 -2.93 -6.26 -9.22
C PRO A 58 -2.42 -6.41 -7.80
N PHE A 59 -1.20 -5.92 -7.54
CA PHE A 59 -0.64 -5.80 -6.20
C PHE A 59 0.08 -4.46 -6.06
N SER A 60 -0.19 -3.76 -4.99
CA SER A 60 0.50 -2.50 -4.67
C SER A 60 1.99 -2.74 -4.42
N ILE A 61 2.81 -1.81 -4.87
CA ILE A 61 4.25 -1.83 -4.61
C ILE A 61 4.47 -1.42 -3.15
N HIS A 62 4.99 -2.37 -2.36
CA HIS A 62 5.32 -2.17 -0.94
C HIS A 62 6.64 -1.42 -0.76
N ALA A 63 7.62 -1.72 -1.58
CA ALA A 63 8.93 -1.07 -1.65
C ALA A 63 9.54 -1.32 -3.02
N ASN A 64 10.49 -0.46 -3.43
CA ASN A 64 11.16 -0.60 -4.72
C ASN A 64 12.64 -0.96 -4.60
N ILE A 65 13.27 -0.68 -3.46
CA ILE A 65 14.68 -1.04 -3.19
C ILE A 65 14.78 -1.54 -1.74
N PRO A 66 14.81 -2.89 -1.55
CA PRO A 66 14.56 -3.96 -2.52
C PRO A 66 13.09 -3.93 -3.00
N LEU A 67 12.86 -4.44 -4.21
CA LEU A 67 11.48 -4.58 -4.71
C LEU A 67 10.70 -5.56 -3.85
N ALA A 68 9.55 -5.14 -3.36
CA ALA A 68 8.72 -5.94 -2.48
C ALA A 68 7.23 -5.77 -2.79
N LEU A 69 6.49 -6.87 -2.65
CA LEU A 69 5.04 -6.93 -2.75
C LEU A 69 4.49 -7.61 -1.50
N THR A 70 3.60 -6.93 -0.78
CA THR A 70 2.86 -7.55 0.34
C THR A 70 1.53 -8.05 -0.18
N ILE A 71 1.27 -9.33 0.02
CA ILE A 71 0.17 -10.07 -0.57
C ILE A 71 -0.65 -10.71 0.55
N CYS A 72 -1.94 -10.37 0.61
CA CYS A 72 -2.92 -11.01 1.44
C CYS A 72 -3.66 -12.08 0.63
N GLU A 73 -3.85 -13.25 1.21
CA GLU A 73 -4.58 -14.37 0.60
C GLU A 73 -6.08 -14.10 0.61
N VAL A 74 -6.61 -13.74 -0.57
CA VAL A 74 -8.05 -13.45 -0.75
C VAL A 74 -8.68 -14.22 -1.92
N GLY A 75 -7.90 -15.02 -2.64
CA GLY A 75 -8.39 -15.80 -3.77
C GLY A 75 -7.29 -16.63 -4.44
N PRO A 76 -7.60 -17.38 -5.51
CA PRO A 76 -6.68 -18.39 -6.07
C PRO A 76 -5.30 -17.86 -6.45
N VAL A 77 -5.21 -16.68 -7.07
CA VAL A 77 -3.93 -16.10 -7.49
C VAL A 77 -3.12 -15.66 -6.27
N SER A 78 -3.75 -14.95 -5.30
CA SER A 78 -3.05 -14.53 -4.08
C SER A 78 -2.67 -15.73 -3.21
N HIS A 79 -3.51 -16.79 -3.14
CA HIS A 79 -3.15 -18.05 -2.50
C HIS A 79 -1.87 -18.65 -3.09
N ALA A 80 -1.79 -18.76 -4.41
CA ALA A 80 -0.58 -19.26 -5.05
C ALA A 80 0.64 -18.37 -4.79
N MET A 81 0.44 -17.04 -4.78
CA MET A 81 1.51 -16.07 -4.52
C MET A 81 2.09 -16.17 -3.11
N VAL A 82 1.24 -16.27 -2.07
CA VAL A 82 1.71 -16.37 -0.67
C VAL A 82 2.43 -17.69 -0.38
N ASN A 83 2.21 -18.72 -1.21
CA ASN A 83 2.84 -20.01 -1.12
C ASN A 83 4.05 -20.20 -2.06
N LEU A 84 4.46 -19.13 -2.78
CA LEU A 84 5.68 -19.19 -3.61
C LEU A 84 6.91 -19.40 -2.73
N PRO A 85 7.71 -20.44 -2.98
CA PRO A 85 8.97 -20.61 -2.28
C PRO A 85 10.02 -19.58 -2.75
N ALA A 86 11.04 -19.37 -1.93
CA ALA A 86 12.22 -18.63 -2.36
C ALA A 86 12.84 -19.27 -3.59
N HIS A 87 13.35 -18.44 -4.49
CA HIS A 87 13.93 -18.77 -5.79
C HIS A 87 12.95 -19.03 -6.93
N ASP A 88 11.66 -19.16 -6.67
CA ASP A 88 10.64 -19.17 -7.72
C ASP A 88 10.51 -17.82 -8.42
N ARG A 89 9.73 -17.78 -9.47
CA ARG A 89 9.55 -16.60 -10.31
C ARG A 89 8.10 -16.14 -10.31
N VAL A 90 7.95 -14.83 -10.30
CA VAL A 90 6.71 -14.13 -10.61
C VAL A 90 6.96 -13.18 -11.78
N TRP A 91 6.00 -13.04 -12.66
CA TRP A 91 6.10 -12.11 -13.79
C TRP A 91 5.32 -10.84 -13.45
N LEU A 92 5.98 -9.71 -13.62
CA LEU A 92 5.39 -8.39 -13.32
C LEU A 92 5.37 -7.53 -14.57
N ARG A 93 4.28 -6.79 -14.74
CA ARG A 93 4.22 -5.64 -15.63
C ARG A 93 3.81 -4.41 -14.83
N GLY A 94 4.43 -3.31 -15.09
CA GLY A 94 4.28 -2.06 -14.34
C GLY A 94 5.58 -1.26 -14.30
N PRO A 95 5.64 -0.19 -13.48
CA PRO A 95 4.59 0.26 -12.57
C PRO A 95 3.36 0.81 -13.29
N LEU A 96 2.19 0.69 -12.68
CA LEU A 96 0.89 1.10 -13.21
C LEU A 96 0.16 2.01 -12.22
N GLY A 97 -0.83 2.75 -12.71
CA GLY A 97 -1.63 3.68 -11.91
C GLY A 97 -0.89 4.97 -11.59
N ASN A 98 -1.58 5.83 -10.84
CA ASN A 98 -1.02 7.10 -10.35
C ASN A 98 -0.40 6.87 -8.99
N GLY A 99 0.76 7.49 -8.74
CA GLY A 99 1.39 7.51 -7.43
C GLY A 99 0.77 8.55 -6.51
N PHE A 100 1.10 8.45 -5.21
CA PHE A 100 0.90 9.54 -4.27
C PHE A 100 1.91 10.65 -4.54
N GLU A 101 1.46 11.89 -4.39
CA GLU A 101 2.29 13.08 -4.44
C GLU A 101 2.59 13.54 -3.00
N LEU A 102 3.85 13.54 -2.58
CA LEU A 102 4.23 14.07 -1.27
C LEU A 102 3.98 15.57 -1.20
N LYS A 103 3.19 16.02 -0.23
CA LYS A 103 2.83 17.42 0.00
C LYS A 103 3.26 17.86 1.39
N GLY A 104 4.06 18.91 1.47
CA GLY A 104 4.62 19.41 2.73
C GLY A 104 5.73 18.52 3.28
N SER A 105 5.93 18.57 4.58
CA SER A 105 6.98 17.85 5.31
C SER A 105 6.44 16.90 6.40
N LYS A 106 5.19 17.06 6.78
CA LYS A 106 4.52 16.25 7.82
C LYS A 106 3.43 15.39 7.18
N HIS A 107 3.61 14.10 7.21
CA HIS A 107 2.77 13.14 6.50
C HIS A 107 2.05 12.20 7.47
N LEU A 108 0.72 12.23 7.45
CA LEU A 108 -0.12 11.27 8.18
C LEU A 108 -0.55 10.14 7.26
N LEU A 109 -0.14 8.92 7.58
CA LEU A 109 -0.49 7.73 6.82
C LEU A 109 -1.54 6.92 7.58
N VAL A 110 -2.64 6.55 6.94
CA VAL A 110 -3.70 5.76 7.59
C VAL A 110 -3.97 4.49 6.80
N GLY A 111 -3.61 3.35 7.37
CA GLY A 111 -3.70 2.04 6.75
C GLY A 111 -4.71 1.13 7.43
N GLY A 112 -5.67 0.55 6.67
CA GLY A 112 -6.59 -0.47 7.14
C GLY A 112 -6.29 -1.83 6.54
N GLY A 113 -5.97 -2.83 7.36
CA GLY A 113 -5.62 -4.17 6.90
C GLY A 113 -4.48 -4.15 5.88
N TYR A 114 -4.63 -4.86 4.75
CA TYR A 114 -3.59 -4.92 3.70
C TYR A 114 -3.38 -3.57 2.97
N GLY A 115 -4.22 -2.56 3.20
CA GLY A 115 -4.00 -1.19 2.74
C GLY A 115 -2.74 -0.53 3.33
N ALA A 116 -2.14 -1.09 4.38
CA ALA A 116 -0.84 -0.64 4.89
C ALA A 116 0.31 -0.84 3.87
N ALA A 117 0.16 -1.78 2.92
CA ALA A 117 1.24 -2.14 1.99
C ALA A 117 1.75 -0.95 1.13
N PRO A 118 0.91 -0.22 0.36
CA PRO A 118 1.37 0.91 -0.42
C PRO A 118 1.90 2.07 0.43
N LEU A 119 1.45 2.20 1.67
CA LEU A 119 1.87 3.26 2.59
C LEU A 119 3.29 3.05 3.11
N SER A 120 3.79 1.80 3.17
CA SER A 120 5.18 1.52 3.52
C SER A 120 6.17 2.14 2.54
N PHE A 121 5.88 2.09 1.23
CA PHE A 121 6.72 2.74 0.22
C PHE A 121 6.64 4.26 0.34
N LEU A 122 5.46 4.80 0.61
CA LEU A 122 5.27 6.24 0.81
C LEU A 122 6.04 6.73 2.05
N ALA A 123 5.97 6.01 3.17
CA ALA A 123 6.72 6.31 4.39
C ALA A 123 8.22 6.35 4.11
N GLN A 124 8.74 5.33 3.42
CA GLN A 124 10.16 5.27 3.05
C GLN A 124 10.59 6.48 2.21
N GLU A 125 9.80 6.88 1.22
CA GLU A 125 10.13 8.02 0.36
C GLU A 125 10.00 9.36 1.09
N ALA A 126 8.98 9.54 1.94
CA ALA A 126 8.80 10.74 2.75
C ALA A 126 9.99 10.95 3.71
N LEU A 127 10.38 9.90 4.45
CA LEU A 127 11.53 9.94 5.36
C LEU A 127 12.85 10.17 4.62
N ARG A 128 13.04 9.54 3.45
CA ARG A 128 14.22 9.76 2.60
C ARG A 128 14.35 11.21 2.13
N GLN A 129 13.24 11.92 1.96
CA GLN A 129 13.21 13.33 1.60
C GLN A 129 13.31 14.27 2.82
N GLY A 130 13.48 13.72 4.03
CA GLY A 130 13.61 14.48 5.27
C GLY A 130 12.28 14.89 5.89
N GLY A 131 11.16 14.29 5.47
CA GLY A 131 9.85 14.50 6.06
C GLY A 131 9.68 13.73 7.38
N GLU A 132 8.67 14.13 8.15
CA GLU A 132 8.19 13.44 9.35
C GLU A 132 6.97 12.60 9.01
N VAL A 133 6.89 11.39 9.57
CA VAL A 133 5.81 10.44 9.28
C VAL A 133 5.19 9.90 10.55
N VAL A 134 3.90 10.13 10.70
CA VAL A 134 3.04 9.42 11.65
C VAL A 134 2.18 8.43 10.87
N ALA A 135 2.13 7.18 11.31
CA ALA A 135 1.33 6.15 10.67
C ALA A 135 0.32 5.55 11.65
N CYS A 136 -0.96 5.60 11.28
CA CYS A 136 -2.06 4.96 11.99
C CYS A 136 -2.42 3.65 11.28
N LEU A 137 -2.30 2.51 11.98
CA LEU A 137 -2.63 1.19 11.46
C LEU A 137 -3.86 0.63 12.14
N GLY A 138 -4.83 0.18 11.35
CA GLY A 138 -6.06 -0.43 11.83
C GLY A 138 -6.25 -1.86 11.36
N ALA A 139 -6.75 -2.71 12.25
CA ALA A 139 -7.17 -4.08 11.95
C ALA A 139 -8.33 -4.50 12.86
N LYS A 140 -8.96 -5.64 12.58
CA LYS A 140 -9.97 -6.18 13.51
C LYS A 140 -9.33 -6.69 14.79
N THR A 141 -8.20 -7.35 14.66
CA THR A 141 -7.45 -7.96 15.77
C THR A 141 -5.95 -7.73 15.60
N LYS A 142 -5.17 -7.89 16.67
CA LYS A 142 -3.71 -7.90 16.63
C LYS A 142 -3.15 -8.88 15.58
N ALA A 143 -3.77 -10.04 15.45
CA ALA A 143 -3.32 -11.08 14.51
C ALA A 143 -3.45 -10.67 13.03
N GLU A 144 -4.28 -9.68 12.72
CA GLU A 144 -4.48 -9.15 11.38
C GLU A 144 -3.58 -7.96 11.05
N LEU A 145 -2.89 -7.39 12.04
CA LEU A 145 -1.94 -6.30 11.81
C LEU A 145 -0.78 -6.77 10.93
N ILE A 146 -0.37 -5.90 10.02
CA ILE A 146 0.78 -6.14 9.14
C ILE A 146 1.70 -4.91 9.12
N LEU A 147 2.97 -5.13 8.80
CA LEU A 147 3.98 -4.09 8.56
C LEU A 147 4.29 -3.19 9.76
N VAL A 148 3.87 -3.55 10.97
CA VAL A 148 4.17 -2.81 12.20
C VAL A 148 5.70 -2.69 12.38
N ASP A 149 6.41 -3.81 12.37
CA ASP A 149 7.87 -3.84 12.51
C ASP A 149 8.57 -3.07 11.39
N ARG A 150 8.03 -3.15 10.17
CA ARG A 150 8.58 -2.44 9.01
C ARG A 150 8.51 -0.94 9.18
N LEU A 151 7.34 -0.40 9.51
CA LEU A 151 7.15 1.05 9.68
C LEU A 151 7.92 1.56 10.91
N THR A 152 7.95 0.79 11.99
CA THR A 152 8.80 1.08 13.16
C THR A 152 10.28 1.16 12.78
N SER A 153 10.77 0.18 12.00
CA SER A 153 12.17 0.14 11.56
C SER A 153 12.54 1.28 10.60
N LEU A 154 11.59 1.84 9.90
CA LEU A 154 11.77 3.04 9.08
C LEU A 154 11.89 4.32 9.92
N GLY A 155 11.48 4.29 11.18
CA GLY A 155 11.47 5.47 12.07
C GLY A 155 10.16 6.24 12.06
N CYS A 156 9.05 5.62 11.61
CA CYS A 156 7.74 6.22 11.74
C CYS A 156 7.26 6.18 13.20
N GLU A 157 6.59 7.23 13.65
CA GLU A 157 5.75 7.16 14.84
C GLU A 157 4.48 6.37 14.50
N LEU A 158 4.15 5.36 15.32
CA LEU A 158 3.03 4.46 15.06
C LEU A 158 1.92 4.61 16.10
N HIS A 159 0.70 4.72 15.60
CA HIS A 159 -0.53 4.59 16.37
C HIS A 159 -1.32 3.39 15.85
N ILE A 160 -1.73 2.49 16.72
CA ILE A 160 -2.41 1.25 16.36
C ILE A 160 -3.81 1.27 16.97
N ALA A 161 -4.80 0.84 16.16
CA ALA A 161 -6.15 0.56 16.62
C ALA A 161 -6.57 -0.85 16.21
N THR A 162 -7.17 -1.58 17.14
CA THR A 162 -7.84 -2.86 16.83
C THR A 162 -9.28 -2.81 17.31
N GLU A 163 -10.21 -3.33 16.50
CA GLU A 163 -11.64 -3.27 16.84
C GLU A 163 -11.94 -4.02 18.15
N ASP A 164 -11.20 -5.12 18.40
CA ASP A 164 -11.33 -5.94 19.61
C ASP A 164 -10.49 -5.46 20.80
N GLY A 165 -9.63 -4.46 20.64
CA GLY A 165 -8.72 -3.95 21.66
C GLY A 165 -7.54 -4.84 21.99
N SER A 166 -7.22 -5.81 21.14
CA SER A 166 -6.11 -6.75 21.36
C SER A 166 -4.72 -6.13 21.16
N GLU A 167 -4.62 -4.97 20.49
CA GLU A 167 -3.41 -4.18 20.36
C GLU A 167 -3.76 -2.70 20.16
N GLY A 168 -3.02 -1.79 20.82
CA GLY A 168 -3.23 -0.35 20.72
C GLY A 168 -4.56 0.11 21.31
N SER A 169 -5.18 1.12 20.68
CA SER A 169 -6.50 1.63 21.08
C SER A 169 -7.60 0.68 20.60
N GLN A 170 -8.62 0.46 21.44
CA GLN A 170 -9.81 -0.27 21.01
C GLN A 170 -10.71 0.66 20.19
N GLY A 171 -11.06 0.25 18.98
CA GLY A 171 -11.96 0.99 18.10
C GLY A 171 -11.45 1.09 16.66
N LEU A 172 -11.89 2.12 15.96
CA LEU A 172 -11.56 2.32 14.55
C LEU A 172 -10.30 3.18 14.40
N VAL A 173 -9.49 2.86 13.39
CA VAL A 173 -8.29 3.65 13.07
C VAL A 173 -8.58 5.11 12.71
N THR A 174 -9.81 5.43 12.31
CA THR A 174 -10.24 6.80 12.02
C THR A 174 -10.27 7.68 13.27
N GLU A 175 -10.55 7.12 14.43
CA GLU A 175 -10.52 7.82 15.73
C GLU A 175 -9.09 8.17 16.11
N VAL A 176 -8.18 7.20 15.99
CA VAL A 176 -6.75 7.41 16.24
C VAL A 176 -6.13 8.37 15.23
N ALA A 177 -6.59 8.34 13.96
CA ALA A 177 -6.16 9.31 12.96
C ALA A 177 -6.64 10.73 13.26
N GLU A 178 -7.84 10.90 13.82
CA GLU A 178 -8.33 12.22 14.25
C GLU A 178 -7.49 12.79 15.39
N GLU A 179 -7.13 11.99 16.39
CA GLU A 179 -6.21 12.39 17.47
C GLU A 179 -4.82 12.75 16.93
N ALA A 180 -4.32 11.97 15.96
CA ALA A 180 -3.04 12.25 15.29
C ALA A 180 -3.06 13.58 14.51
N ILE A 181 -4.18 13.94 13.87
CA ILE A 181 -4.32 15.25 13.22
C ILE A 181 -4.17 16.38 14.23
N ASP A 182 -4.78 16.24 15.40
CA ASP A 182 -4.78 17.28 16.44
C ASP A 182 -3.43 17.44 17.15
N THR A 183 -2.62 16.40 17.20
CA THR A 183 -1.31 16.41 17.89
C THR A 183 -0.13 16.64 16.96
N PHE A 184 -0.13 16.02 15.80
CA PHE A 184 0.95 16.08 14.83
C PHE A 184 0.85 17.25 13.85
N HIS A 185 -0.37 17.74 13.57
CA HIS A 185 -0.66 18.79 12.59
C HIS A 185 -0.04 18.48 11.21
N PRO A 186 -0.48 17.41 10.52
CA PRO A 186 0.08 16.99 9.24
C PRO A 186 -0.24 17.98 8.11
N ASP A 187 0.65 18.05 7.10
CA ASP A 187 0.43 18.83 5.89
C ASP A 187 -0.48 18.09 4.90
N CYS A 188 -0.49 16.76 4.95
CA CYS A 188 -1.33 15.92 4.09
C CYS A 188 -1.60 14.56 4.74
N LEU A 189 -2.83 14.07 4.56
CA LEU A 189 -3.27 12.73 4.92
C LEU A 189 -3.23 11.81 3.70
N TYR A 190 -2.69 10.61 3.87
CA TYR A 190 -2.66 9.56 2.85
C TYR A 190 -3.30 8.31 3.41
N ALA A 191 -4.26 7.73 2.70
CA ALA A 191 -4.92 6.53 3.21
C ALA A 191 -5.13 5.45 2.14
N CYS A 192 -5.07 4.20 2.60
CA CYS A 192 -5.43 3.03 1.82
C CYS A 192 -6.05 1.97 2.73
N GLY A 193 -7.18 1.39 2.32
CA GLY A 193 -7.91 0.39 3.10
C GLY A 193 -9.38 0.27 2.71
N PRO A 194 -10.21 -0.26 3.58
CA PRO A 194 -11.64 -0.47 3.32
C PRO A 194 -12.37 0.83 2.95
N THR A 195 -13.33 0.73 2.02
CA THR A 195 -14.09 1.88 1.51
C THR A 195 -14.73 2.72 2.63
N GLY A 196 -15.31 2.06 3.65
CA GLY A 196 -15.92 2.78 4.79
C GLY A 196 -14.91 3.63 5.56
N MET A 197 -13.70 3.13 5.78
CA MET A 197 -12.61 3.90 6.38
C MET A 197 -12.21 5.10 5.51
N LEU A 198 -12.06 4.89 4.21
CA LEU A 198 -11.65 5.95 3.28
C LEU A 198 -12.71 7.06 3.19
N LEU A 199 -14.00 6.72 3.20
CA LEU A 199 -15.08 7.70 3.21
C LEU A 199 -15.11 8.51 4.52
N ALA A 200 -14.91 7.87 5.67
CA ALA A 200 -14.82 8.54 6.96
C ALA A 200 -13.60 9.50 7.02
N LEU A 201 -12.46 9.08 6.49
CA LEU A 201 -11.26 9.92 6.39
C LEU A 201 -11.43 11.08 5.40
N ALA A 202 -12.17 10.89 4.31
CA ALA A 202 -12.51 11.96 3.37
C ALA A 202 -13.35 13.05 4.05
N ASP A 203 -14.38 12.66 4.80
CA ASP A 203 -15.21 13.58 5.57
C ASP A 203 -14.39 14.30 6.67
N LEU A 204 -13.58 13.55 7.42
CA LEU A 204 -12.68 14.12 8.44
C LEU A 204 -11.72 15.14 7.83
N SER A 205 -11.07 14.80 6.73
CA SER A 205 -10.16 15.67 6.00
C SER A 205 -10.86 16.97 5.54
N GLN A 206 -12.06 16.86 4.99
CA GLN A 206 -12.86 18.01 4.57
C GLN A 206 -13.23 18.91 5.77
N ARG A 207 -13.69 18.34 6.87
CA ARG A 207 -14.03 19.09 8.10
C ARG A 207 -12.83 19.83 8.69
N ARG A 208 -11.64 19.24 8.61
CA ARG A 208 -10.38 19.80 9.14
C ARG A 208 -9.65 20.71 8.14
N GLY A 209 -10.11 20.82 6.89
CA GLY A 209 -9.41 21.55 5.83
C GLY A 209 -8.03 20.97 5.49
N LEU A 210 -7.81 19.68 5.79
CA LEU A 210 -6.55 18.97 5.58
C LEU A 210 -6.53 18.33 4.19
N PRO A 211 -5.53 18.60 3.34
CA PRO A 211 -5.38 17.88 2.08
C PRO A 211 -5.28 16.36 2.29
N ALA A 212 -5.99 15.58 1.47
CA ALA A 212 -5.93 14.12 1.54
C ALA A 212 -5.76 13.48 0.17
N GLN A 213 -5.08 12.34 0.15
CA GLN A 213 -4.96 11.46 -1.00
C GLN A 213 -5.38 10.04 -0.59
N LEU A 214 -6.46 9.55 -1.18
CA LEU A 214 -7.10 8.29 -0.79
C LEU A 214 -6.99 7.29 -1.94
N SER A 215 -6.48 6.09 -1.65
CA SER A 215 -6.35 5.01 -2.62
C SER A 215 -7.50 4.03 -2.45
N PHE A 216 -8.47 4.10 -3.35
CA PHE A 216 -9.60 3.18 -3.41
C PHE A 216 -9.25 1.93 -4.20
N GLU A 217 -9.71 0.78 -3.72
CA GLU A 217 -9.63 -0.45 -4.48
C GLU A 217 -10.69 -0.47 -5.58
N ALA A 218 -10.29 -0.98 -6.75
CA ALA A 218 -11.18 -1.21 -7.86
C ALA A 218 -10.99 -2.62 -8.40
N LEU A 219 -12.05 -3.19 -9.00
CA LEU A 219 -11.95 -4.46 -9.69
C LEU A 219 -11.13 -4.29 -10.97
N MET A 220 -9.86 -4.65 -10.92
CA MET A 220 -8.96 -4.49 -12.06
C MET A 220 -8.77 -5.77 -12.86
N ARG A 221 -8.86 -5.62 -14.22
CA ARG A 221 -8.52 -6.69 -15.17
C ARG A 221 -7.32 -6.30 -16.03
N CYS A 222 -7.42 -5.23 -16.83
CA CYS A 222 -6.30 -4.83 -17.70
C CYS A 222 -5.22 -4.02 -16.98
N GLY A 223 -5.55 -3.31 -15.90
CA GLY A 223 -4.64 -2.44 -15.15
C GLY A 223 -4.23 -1.14 -15.86
N VAL A 224 -4.78 -0.86 -17.04
CA VAL A 224 -4.41 0.31 -17.89
C VAL A 224 -5.61 1.16 -18.32
N GLY A 225 -6.80 0.96 -17.70
CA GLY A 225 -7.98 1.79 -17.96
C GLY A 225 -8.69 1.54 -19.30
N LEU A 226 -8.40 0.43 -20.00
CA LEU A 226 -8.98 0.17 -21.32
C LEU A 226 -10.26 -0.70 -21.29
N CYS A 227 -10.40 -1.56 -20.29
CA CYS A 227 -11.48 -2.56 -20.27
C CYS A 227 -12.74 -2.13 -19.51
N GLY A 228 -12.76 -0.94 -18.87
CA GLY A 228 -13.89 -0.42 -18.11
C GLY A 228 -14.22 -1.18 -16.82
N SER A 229 -13.37 -2.10 -16.36
CA SER A 229 -13.65 -2.92 -15.15
C SER A 229 -13.39 -2.19 -13.84
N CYS A 230 -12.66 -1.08 -13.87
CA CYS A 230 -12.25 -0.29 -12.71
C CYS A 230 -13.00 1.06 -12.63
N GLU A 231 -14.07 1.25 -13.39
CA GLU A 231 -14.97 2.40 -13.35
C GLU A 231 -16.09 2.21 -12.34
#